data_15564b28065e6527eed8916c6c3d7b2c
#
_entry.id   15564b28065e6527eed8916c6c3d7b2c
#
_cell.length_a   1.000
_cell.length_b   1.000
_cell.length_c   1.000
_cell.angle_alpha   90.00
_cell.angle_beta   90.00
_cell.angle_gamma   90.00
#
_symmetry.space_group_name_H-M   'P 1'
#
loop_
_entity.id
_entity.type
_entity.pdbx_description
1 polymer ?
#
loop_
_entity_poly.entity_id
_entity_poly.type
_entity_poly.pdbx_seq_one_letter_code
_entity_poly.pdbx_strand_id
1 'polypeptide(L)'
;DAVSETGGHLGAGLGVVELTVALHYVFDTPNDRLIWDVGHQTYPHKILTGRKKKIRTLRQGNGLSGFTKRSESEYDPFGAAHSSTSISSALGIAEANKLANKSSNVVAVIGDGAISAGMAYEAMNNAGASKTKMIVILNDNDMSIAKPVGAMRTYLAKLFTGKIYFSLRETFKLITSAFSKRFSKSAGKAEDFLRSAVTGGTLFNSLGFYYAGPIDGHDLTSLVPILKNARDSKHEGPIMIHVKTQKGKGYSYAEKAIDHYHGVAKFNVETGEQVKSGSNLPAYTKVFA
;
A
#
# COMPACT_ATOMS: atom_id res chain seq x y z
N ASP A 1 12.06 18.45 -2.79
CA ASP A 1 13.43 18.98 -2.55
C ASP A 1 14.44 17.88 -2.20
N ALA A 2 14.29 17.09 -1.11
CA ALA A 2 15.33 16.14 -0.67
C ALA A 2 15.73 15.16 -1.79
N VAL A 3 14.76 14.56 -2.47
CA VAL A 3 15.01 13.59 -3.56
C VAL A 3 15.60 14.27 -4.80
N SER A 4 15.32 15.55 -5.04
CA SER A 4 15.97 16.27 -6.15
C SER A 4 17.48 16.40 -5.98
N GLU A 5 17.94 16.44 -4.73
CA GLU A 5 19.38 16.51 -4.39
C GLU A 5 20.05 15.14 -4.31
N THR A 6 19.34 14.11 -3.87
CA THR A 6 19.93 12.79 -3.58
C THR A 6 19.58 11.69 -4.60
N GLY A 7 18.57 11.94 -5.42
CA GLY A 7 17.93 10.89 -6.21
C GLY A 7 17.09 9.96 -5.35
N GLY A 8 16.29 9.09 -5.97
CA GLY A 8 15.49 8.09 -5.26
C GLY A 8 14.12 7.82 -5.88
N HIS A 9 13.23 7.19 -5.12
CA HIS A 9 11.90 6.79 -5.58
C HIS A 9 10.85 7.88 -5.26
N LEU A 10 10.86 8.97 -6.06
CA LEU A 10 9.99 10.12 -5.80
C LEU A 10 8.51 9.81 -6.05
N GLY A 11 8.21 9.29 -7.24
CA GLY A 11 6.82 9.09 -7.66
C GLY A 11 6.04 8.12 -6.78
N ALA A 12 6.70 7.05 -6.32
CA ALA A 12 6.09 6.10 -5.40
C ALA A 12 5.74 6.75 -4.05
N GLY A 13 6.63 7.60 -3.51
CA GLY A 13 6.39 8.34 -2.27
C GLY A 13 5.26 9.37 -2.40
N LEU A 14 5.23 10.12 -3.51
CA LEU A 14 4.18 11.11 -3.79
C LEU A 14 2.80 10.46 -3.92
N GLY A 15 2.73 9.29 -4.55
CA GLY A 15 1.48 8.57 -4.73
C GLY A 15 0.82 8.03 -3.46
N VAL A 16 1.52 8.03 -2.32
CA VAL A 16 1.01 7.48 -1.06
C VAL A 16 1.02 8.49 0.10
N VAL A 17 1.07 9.79 -0.18
CA VAL A 17 1.10 10.82 0.87
C VAL A 17 -0.17 10.74 1.71
N GLU A 18 -1.34 10.81 1.09
CA GLU A 18 -2.63 10.77 1.78
C GLU A 18 -2.83 9.42 2.49
N LEU A 19 -2.49 8.31 1.83
CA LEU A 19 -2.54 6.99 2.44
C LEU A 19 -1.64 6.90 3.68
N THR A 20 -0.41 7.43 3.61
CA THR A 20 0.52 7.43 4.75
C THR A 20 -0.03 8.25 5.91
N VAL A 21 -0.56 9.44 5.63
CA VAL A 21 -1.18 10.30 6.65
C VAL A 21 -2.38 9.60 7.28
N ALA A 22 -3.26 9.00 6.47
CA ALA A 22 -4.43 8.27 6.96
C ALA A 22 -4.05 7.07 7.85
N LEU A 23 -3.02 6.31 7.46
CA LEU A 23 -2.52 5.18 8.24
C LEU A 23 -1.99 5.63 9.60
N HIS A 24 -1.15 6.68 9.64
CA HIS A 24 -0.63 7.22 10.91
C HIS A 24 -1.69 7.95 11.76
N TYR A 25 -2.77 8.44 11.14
CA TYR A 25 -3.89 9.02 11.87
C TYR A 25 -4.80 7.97 12.52
N VAL A 26 -4.94 6.81 11.87
CA VAL A 26 -5.87 5.76 12.31
C VAL A 26 -5.22 4.76 13.25
N PHE A 27 -3.98 4.35 12.98
CA PHE A 27 -3.28 3.31 13.72
C PHE A 27 -2.28 3.91 14.73
N ASP A 28 -2.23 3.34 15.91
CA ASP A 28 -1.33 3.75 17.01
C ASP A 28 0.08 3.20 16.81
N THR A 29 0.79 3.70 15.80
CA THR A 29 2.18 3.29 15.55
C THR A 29 3.14 3.96 16.55
N PRO A 30 4.17 3.26 17.06
CA PRO A 30 4.68 1.96 16.63
C PRO A 30 4.04 0.75 17.33
N ASN A 31 3.06 0.92 18.24
CA ASN A 31 2.37 -0.21 18.89
C ASN A 31 1.65 -1.07 17.84
N ASP A 32 0.83 -0.45 17.00
CA ASP A 32 0.36 -1.07 15.77
C ASP A 32 1.52 -1.17 14.79
N ARG A 33 1.66 -2.30 14.12
CA ARG A 33 2.81 -2.60 13.24
C ARG A 33 2.47 -2.29 11.79
N LEU A 34 3.15 -1.30 11.21
CA LEU A 34 2.97 -0.88 9.81
C LEU A 34 4.17 -1.36 8.99
N ILE A 35 3.93 -2.29 8.06
CA ILE A 35 4.94 -2.91 7.21
C ILE A 35 4.75 -2.46 5.77
N TRP A 36 5.78 -1.91 5.18
CA TRP A 36 5.78 -1.45 3.79
C TRP A 36 6.50 -2.45 2.90
N ASP A 37 5.81 -2.92 1.86
CA ASP A 37 6.44 -3.78 0.84
C ASP A 37 7.50 -3.02 0.06
N VAL A 38 8.66 -3.61 -0.17
CA VAL A 38 9.86 -2.94 -0.71
C VAL A 38 10.34 -1.78 0.18
N GLY A 39 9.45 -0.89 0.57
CA GLY A 39 9.77 0.29 1.37
C GLY A 39 10.24 1.51 0.56
N HIS A 40 10.19 1.46 -0.77
CA HIS A 40 10.61 2.55 -1.66
C HIS A 40 9.67 3.76 -1.63
N GLN A 41 8.41 3.58 -1.21
CA GLN A 41 7.38 4.60 -1.08
C GLN A 41 7.37 5.30 0.29
N THR A 42 8.30 4.99 1.20
CA THR A 42 8.22 5.35 2.63
C THR A 42 8.79 6.72 3.00
N TYR A 43 9.07 7.59 2.06
CA TYR A 43 9.59 8.93 2.41
C TYR A 43 8.61 9.76 3.24
N PRO A 44 7.27 9.78 2.94
CA PRO A 44 6.29 10.40 3.82
C PRO A 44 6.26 9.77 5.22
N HIS A 45 6.33 8.44 5.31
CA HIS A 45 6.41 7.69 6.57
C HIS A 45 7.63 8.14 7.41
N LYS A 46 8.82 8.24 6.81
CA LYS A 46 10.02 8.72 7.50
C LYS A 46 9.87 10.16 8.02
N ILE A 47 9.22 11.03 7.25
CA ILE A 47 8.95 12.41 7.66
C ILE A 47 8.04 12.44 8.89
N LEU A 48 6.93 11.70 8.86
CA LEU A 48 5.95 11.66 9.95
C LEU A 48 6.50 11.00 11.23
N THR A 49 7.47 10.09 11.10
CA THR A 49 8.07 9.35 12.22
C THR A 49 9.38 9.97 12.72
N GLY A 50 9.47 11.31 12.71
CA GLY A 50 10.56 12.06 13.37
C GLY A 50 11.83 12.24 12.55
N ARG A 51 11.92 11.68 11.33
CA ARG A 51 13.13 11.73 10.48
C ARG A 51 13.15 12.91 9.49
N LYS A 52 12.20 13.86 9.59
CA LYS A 52 12.09 15.04 8.71
C LYS A 52 13.40 15.84 8.62
N LYS A 53 14.06 16.09 9.75
CA LYS A 53 15.33 16.84 9.78
C LYS A 53 16.49 16.17 9.03
N LYS A 54 16.45 14.82 8.95
CA LYS A 54 17.48 14.00 8.28
C LYS A 54 17.12 13.63 6.85
N ILE A 55 15.95 14.04 6.33
CA ILE A 55 15.45 13.56 5.03
C ILE A 55 16.39 13.93 3.86
N ARG A 56 17.16 15.02 3.99
CA ARG A 56 18.15 15.42 2.98
C ARG A 56 19.41 14.55 2.95
N THR A 57 19.55 13.61 3.91
CA THR A 57 20.62 12.60 3.91
C THR A 57 20.19 11.28 3.30
N LEU A 58 19.00 11.25 2.69
CA LEU A 58 18.41 10.05 2.10
C LEU A 58 19.37 9.42 1.07
N ARG A 59 19.62 8.10 1.18
CA ARG A 59 20.52 7.33 0.29
C ARG A 59 21.99 7.78 0.27
N GLN A 60 22.39 8.60 1.23
CA GLN A 60 23.79 9.01 1.38
C GLN A 60 24.49 8.11 2.41
N GLY A 61 25.82 8.04 2.35
CA GLY A 61 26.63 7.36 3.36
C GLY A 61 26.35 7.94 4.75
N ASN A 62 26.13 7.06 5.73
CA ASN A 62 25.73 7.42 7.10
C ASN A 62 24.41 8.20 7.23
N GLY A 63 23.64 8.31 6.12
CA GLY A 63 22.34 8.96 6.09
C GLY A 63 21.19 7.96 6.19
N LEU A 64 19.97 8.45 5.90
CA LEU A 64 18.77 7.62 5.88
C LEU A 64 18.77 6.64 4.70
N SER A 65 18.36 5.40 4.97
CA SER A 65 18.11 4.40 3.93
C SER A 65 16.97 4.83 2.99
N GLY A 66 17.07 4.43 1.73
CA GLY A 66 15.98 4.61 0.76
C GLY A 66 14.76 3.71 1.00
N PHE A 67 14.84 2.80 1.98
CA PHE A 67 13.82 1.82 2.34
C PHE A 67 13.61 1.84 3.85
N THR A 68 12.61 1.12 4.36
CA THR A 68 12.47 0.91 5.81
C THR A 68 13.67 0.15 6.38
N LYS A 69 14.13 0.54 7.55
CA LYS A 69 15.29 -0.07 8.20
C LYS A 69 15.14 -0.08 9.72
N ARG A 70 15.07 -1.27 10.31
CA ARG A 70 14.83 -1.46 11.74
C ARG A 70 15.81 -0.69 12.65
N SER A 71 17.07 -0.55 12.25
CA SER A 71 18.06 0.20 13.01
C SER A 71 17.92 1.72 12.92
N GLU A 72 17.03 2.24 12.07
CA GLU A 72 16.78 3.69 11.98
C GLU A 72 15.66 4.15 12.90
N SER A 73 14.64 3.32 13.14
CA SER A 73 13.43 3.74 13.82
C SER A 73 12.62 2.54 14.32
N GLU A 74 12.03 2.68 15.50
CA GLU A 74 11.04 1.73 16.03
C GLU A 74 9.76 1.64 15.18
N TYR A 75 9.49 2.67 14.38
CA TYR A 75 8.38 2.69 13.41
C TYR A 75 8.63 1.83 12.17
N ASP A 76 9.84 1.30 12.00
CA ASP A 76 10.20 0.38 10.92
C ASP A 76 10.30 -1.06 11.47
N PRO A 77 9.16 -1.76 11.73
CA PRO A 77 9.18 -3.08 12.39
C PRO A 77 9.84 -4.16 11.54
N PHE A 78 9.95 -3.92 10.23
CA PHE A 78 10.57 -4.82 9.25
C PHE A 78 11.46 -4.04 8.28
N GLY A 79 12.68 -4.51 8.09
CA GLY A 79 13.60 -4.00 7.07
C GLY A 79 13.26 -4.61 5.72
N ALA A 80 13.13 -3.76 4.70
CA ALA A 80 12.74 -4.20 3.36
C ALA A 80 13.78 -3.78 2.31
N ALA A 81 13.49 -3.95 1.09
CA ALA A 81 14.07 -3.62 -0.20
C ALA A 81 13.71 -4.70 -1.23
N HIS A 82 13.38 -5.91 -0.80
CA HIS A 82 12.84 -6.97 -1.66
C HIS A 82 11.32 -6.87 -1.71
N SER A 83 10.73 -7.00 -2.90
CA SER A 83 9.29 -6.99 -3.10
C SER A 83 8.61 -8.25 -2.55
N SER A 84 7.32 -8.15 -2.29
CA SER A 84 6.41 -9.27 -1.99
C SER A 84 6.61 -9.92 -0.61
N THR A 85 7.37 -9.28 0.28
CA THR A 85 7.70 -9.82 1.61
C THR A 85 6.77 -9.33 2.71
N SER A 86 6.02 -8.26 2.48
CA SER A 86 5.26 -7.56 3.53
C SER A 86 4.15 -8.41 4.15
N ILE A 87 3.40 -9.17 3.33
CA ILE A 87 2.30 -9.99 3.84
C ILE A 87 2.83 -11.12 4.73
N SER A 88 3.92 -11.80 4.30
CA SER A 88 4.56 -12.84 5.12
C SER A 88 5.07 -12.30 6.45
N SER A 89 5.73 -11.14 6.41
CA SER A 89 6.25 -10.50 7.62
C SER A 89 5.14 -10.06 8.56
N ALA A 90 4.05 -9.49 7.99
CA ALA A 90 2.87 -9.10 8.76
C ALA A 90 2.18 -10.31 9.40
N LEU A 91 2.03 -11.41 8.65
CA LEU A 91 1.46 -12.64 9.17
C LEU A 91 2.27 -13.17 10.35
N GLY A 92 3.60 -13.23 10.23
CA GLY A 92 4.47 -13.69 11.32
C GLY A 92 4.35 -12.83 12.58
N ILE A 93 4.26 -11.49 12.42
CA ILE A 93 4.04 -10.58 13.55
C ILE A 93 2.64 -10.76 14.15
N ALA A 94 1.61 -10.92 13.31
CA ALA A 94 0.24 -11.11 13.77
C ALA A 94 0.08 -12.44 14.53
N GLU A 95 0.69 -13.51 14.07
CA GLU A 95 0.72 -14.79 14.78
C GLU A 95 1.47 -14.68 16.12
N ALA A 96 2.61 -14.00 16.14
CA ALA A 96 3.33 -13.73 17.39
C ALA A 96 2.49 -12.91 18.38
N ASN A 97 1.74 -11.91 17.90
CA ASN A 97 0.83 -11.13 18.74
C ASN A 97 -0.29 -12.01 19.31
N LYS A 98 -0.88 -12.89 18.49
CA LYS A 98 -1.91 -13.85 18.92
C LYS A 98 -1.39 -14.80 20.01
N LEU A 99 -0.20 -15.37 19.84
CA LEU A 99 0.43 -16.24 20.82
C LEU A 99 0.78 -15.49 22.12
N ALA A 100 1.16 -14.22 22.04
CA ALA A 100 1.48 -13.36 23.17
C ALA A 100 0.26 -12.65 23.78
N ASN A 101 -0.96 -12.92 23.31
CA ASN A 101 -2.21 -12.25 23.71
C ASN A 101 -2.12 -10.71 23.61
N LYS A 102 -1.44 -10.20 22.60
CA LYS A 102 -1.37 -8.76 22.28
C LYS A 102 -2.47 -8.35 21.32
N SER A 103 -3.08 -7.20 21.57
CA SER A 103 -4.20 -6.66 20.76
C SER A 103 -3.78 -5.67 19.67
N SER A 104 -2.47 -5.45 19.45
CA SER A 104 -2.01 -4.50 18.43
C SER A 104 -2.34 -4.96 17.01
N ASN A 105 -2.72 -4.00 16.18
CA ASN A 105 -2.99 -4.27 14.77
C ASN A 105 -1.71 -4.47 13.98
N VAL A 106 -1.81 -5.25 12.92
CA VAL A 106 -0.71 -5.44 11.97
C VAL A 106 -1.22 -5.09 10.57
N VAL A 107 -0.56 -4.13 9.93
CA VAL A 107 -0.93 -3.59 8.63
C VAL A 107 0.23 -3.78 7.66
N ALA A 108 -0.03 -4.43 6.53
CA ALA A 108 0.91 -4.55 5.41
C ALA A 108 0.44 -3.67 4.26
N VAL A 109 1.32 -2.86 3.68
CA VAL A 109 1.05 -2.10 2.45
C VAL A 109 1.85 -2.71 1.32
N ILE A 110 1.17 -3.22 0.30
CA ILE A 110 1.78 -3.89 -0.85
C ILE A 110 1.29 -3.27 -2.17
N GLY A 111 2.18 -3.09 -3.12
CA GLY A 111 1.84 -2.59 -4.46
C GLY A 111 1.26 -3.68 -5.38
N ASP A 112 0.51 -3.26 -6.39
CA ASP A 112 -0.09 -4.11 -7.43
C ASP A 112 0.94 -4.98 -8.18
N GLY A 113 2.14 -4.45 -8.43
CA GLY A 113 3.23 -5.23 -9.02
C GLY A 113 3.77 -6.30 -8.08
N ALA A 114 3.89 -5.99 -6.79
CA ALA A 114 4.46 -6.90 -5.80
C ALA A 114 3.50 -8.03 -5.39
N ILE A 115 2.19 -7.79 -5.36
CA ILE A 115 1.20 -8.81 -4.98
C ILE A 115 1.10 -9.96 -5.99
N SER A 116 1.62 -9.77 -7.20
CA SER A 116 1.61 -10.78 -8.26
C SER A 116 2.68 -11.88 -8.10
N ALA A 117 3.61 -11.76 -7.16
CA ALA A 117 4.68 -12.72 -6.95
C ALA A 117 4.24 -13.92 -6.09
N GLY A 118 4.87 -15.07 -6.31
CA GLY A 118 4.54 -16.32 -5.62
C GLY A 118 4.58 -16.21 -4.09
N MET A 119 5.56 -15.50 -3.54
CA MET A 119 5.68 -15.28 -2.09
C MET A 119 4.46 -14.56 -1.49
N ALA A 120 3.88 -13.58 -2.21
CA ALA A 120 2.67 -12.90 -1.76
C ALA A 120 1.46 -13.85 -1.78
N TYR A 121 1.35 -14.71 -2.81
CA TYR A 121 0.28 -15.72 -2.88
C TYR A 121 0.39 -16.74 -1.74
N GLU A 122 1.58 -17.23 -1.46
CA GLU A 122 1.83 -18.16 -0.36
C GLU A 122 1.43 -17.53 0.98
N ALA A 123 1.82 -16.29 1.21
CA ALA A 123 1.47 -15.56 2.42
C ALA A 123 -0.05 -15.34 2.54
N MET A 124 -0.73 -14.97 1.46
CA MET A 124 -2.19 -14.83 1.46
C MET A 124 -2.89 -16.16 1.72
N ASN A 125 -2.44 -17.24 1.11
CA ASN A 125 -2.98 -18.59 1.34
C ASN A 125 -2.86 -18.99 2.81
N ASN A 126 -1.70 -18.75 3.43
CA ASN A 126 -1.49 -19.05 4.84
C ASN A 126 -2.30 -18.17 5.76
N ALA A 127 -2.37 -16.86 5.49
CA ALA A 127 -3.16 -15.91 6.29
C ALA A 127 -4.65 -16.27 6.31
N GLY A 128 -5.20 -16.63 5.16
CA GLY A 128 -6.60 -17.05 5.05
C GLY A 128 -6.87 -18.37 5.76
N ALA A 129 -5.97 -19.36 5.63
CA ALA A 129 -6.10 -20.65 6.28
C ALA A 129 -6.03 -20.56 7.82
N SER A 130 -5.10 -19.73 8.35
CA SER A 130 -4.95 -19.51 9.79
C SER A 130 -6.00 -18.59 10.40
N LYS A 131 -6.78 -17.91 9.56
CA LYS A 131 -7.75 -16.87 9.97
C LYS A 131 -7.15 -15.83 10.90
N THR A 132 -5.90 -15.48 10.66
CA THR A 132 -5.20 -14.53 11.52
C THR A 132 -5.60 -13.10 11.15
N LYS A 133 -6.05 -12.35 12.15
CA LYS A 133 -6.45 -10.95 11.97
C LYS A 133 -5.24 -10.11 11.58
N MET A 134 -5.24 -9.62 10.37
CA MET A 134 -4.29 -8.64 9.85
C MET A 134 -4.96 -7.80 8.75
N ILE A 135 -4.42 -6.64 8.45
CA ILE A 135 -4.93 -5.75 7.42
C ILE A 135 -3.89 -5.65 6.30
N VAL A 136 -4.30 -5.91 5.09
CA VAL A 136 -3.46 -5.74 3.89
C VAL A 136 -4.03 -4.60 3.06
N ILE A 137 -3.23 -3.59 2.81
CA ILE A 137 -3.56 -2.48 1.92
C ILE A 137 -2.94 -2.79 0.55
N LEU A 138 -3.76 -3.13 -0.42
CA LEU A 138 -3.34 -3.23 -1.81
C LEU A 138 -3.33 -1.83 -2.42
N ASN A 139 -2.13 -1.27 -2.56
CA ASN A 139 -1.91 0.03 -3.19
C ASN A 139 -1.76 -0.15 -4.71
N ASP A 140 -2.86 0.01 -5.42
CA ASP A 140 -2.92 -0.15 -6.87
C ASP A 140 -2.78 1.22 -7.56
N ASN A 141 -1.69 1.41 -8.28
CA ASN A 141 -1.44 2.60 -9.09
C ASN A 141 -1.30 2.29 -10.59
N ASP A 142 -1.70 1.08 -11.02
CA ASP A 142 -1.66 0.58 -12.39
C ASP A 142 -0.26 0.70 -13.04
N MET A 143 0.79 0.73 -12.21
CA MET A 143 2.15 0.92 -12.69
C MET A 143 3.20 0.31 -11.75
N SER A 144 4.02 -0.59 -12.29
CA SER A 144 5.28 -1.04 -11.70
C SER A 144 6.45 -0.21 -12.26
N ILE A 145 7.65 -0.77 -12.42
CA ILE A 145 8.78 -0.15 -13.14
C ILE A 145 8.45 -0.02 -14.64
N ALA A 146 7.73 -1.01 -15.17
CA ALA A 146 7.15 -1.03 -16.52
C ALA A 146 5.65 -1.28 -16.42
N LYS A 147 4.94 -1.21 -17.55
CA LYS A 147 3.51 -1.56 -17.59
C LYS A 147 3.33 -3.00 -17.06
N PRO A 148 2.45 -3.22 -16.06
CA PRO A 148 2.26 -4.53 -15.48
C PRO A 148 1.82 -5.54 -16.55
N VAL A 149 2.29 -6.79 -16.42
CA VAL A 149 1.95 -7.90 -17.30
C VAL A 149 1.31 -9.05 -16.51
N GLY A 150 0.70 -9.99 -17.22
CA GLY A 150 0.14 -11.20 -16.62
C GLY A 150 -1.33 -11.11 -16.20
N ALA A 151 -1.86 -12.25 -15.79
CA ALA A 151 -3.28 -12.42 -15.48
C ALA A 151 -3.75 -11.60 -14.28
N MET A 152 -2.90 -11.38 -13.27
CA MET A 152 -3.23 -10.57 -12.10
C MET A 152 -3.55 -9.13 -12.47
N ARG A 153 -2.77 -8.51 -13.37
CA ARG A 153 -3.09 -7.17 -13.88
C ARG A 153 -4.48 -7.12 -14.53
N THR A 154 -4.74 -8.07 -15.44
CA THR A 154 -6.04 -8.16 -16.10
C THR A 154 -7.17 -8.37 -15.10
N TYR A 155 -6.93 -9.14 -14.06
CA TYR A 155 -7.88 -9.35 -12.98
C TYR A 155 -8.14 -8.07 -12.18
N LEU A 156 -7.10 -7.36 -11.73
CA LEU A 156 -7.24 -6.10 -11.01
C LEU A 156 -7.95 -5.04 -11.87
N ALA A 157 -7.57 -4.91 -13.15
CA ALA A 157 -8.23 -4.01 -14.09
C ALA A 157 -9.74 -4.30 -14.24
N LYS A 158 -10.14 -5.56 -14.27
CA LYS A 158 -11.56 -5.96 -14.32
C LYS A 158 -12.33 -5.58 -13.05
N LEU A 159 -11.70 -5.54 -11.88
CA LEU A 159 -12.33 -5.05 -10.66
C LEU A 159 -12.70 -3.57 -10.76
N PHE A 160 -11.98 -2.78 -11.55
CA PHE A 160 -12.27 -1.35 -11.77
C PHE A 160 -13.27 -1.09 -12.88
N THR A 161 -13.28 -1.90 -13.94
CA THR A 161 -14.09 -1.65 -15.14
C THR A 161 -15.47 -2.31 -15.10
N GLY A 162 -15.72 -3.18 -14.15
CA GLY A 162 -17.01 -3.85 -13.99
C GLY A 162 -18.14 -2.85 -13.69
N LYS A 163 -19.34 -3.07 -14.25
CA LYS A 163 -20.58 -2.30 -13.94
C LYS A 163 -20.85 -2.19 -12.43
N ILE A 164 -20.27 -3.06 -11.66
CA ILE A 164 -20.29 -3.13 -10.20
C ILE A 164 -19.65 -1.90 -9.55
N TYR A 165 -18.59 -1.34 -10.12
CA TYR A 165 -17.90 -0.16 -9.57
C TYR A 165 -18.80 1.08 -9.50
N PHE A 166 -19.59 1.33 -10.54
CA PHE A 166 -20.51 2.47 -10.61
C PHE A 166 -21.71 2.30 -9.65
N SER A 167 -22.23 1.08 -9.54
CA SER A 167 -23.31 0.76 -8.61
C SER A 167 -22.87 0.88 -7.14
N LEU A 168 -21.65 0.46 -6.79
CA LEU A 168 -21.11 0.52 -5.43
C LEU A 168 -20.87 1.95 -4.94
N ARG A 169 -20.42 2.85 -5.79
CA ARG A 169 -20.25 4.27 -5.43
C ARG A 169 -21.56 4.93 -5.03
N GLU A 170 -22.64 4.61 -5.72
CA GLU A 170 -23.99 5.10 -5.42
C GLU A 170 -24.56 4.41 -4.16
N THR A 171 -24.41 3.09 -4.05
CA THR A 171 -24.88 2.30 -2.91
C THR A 171 -24.10 2.64 -1.64
N PHE A 172 -22.81 2.91 -1.73
CA PHE A 172 -21.97 3.30 -0.58
C PHE A 172 -22.36 4.70 -0.04
N LYS A 173 -22.70 5.65 -0.91
CA LYS A 173 -23.27 6.94 -0.51
C LYS A 173 -24.61 6.76 0.22
N LEU A 174 -25.45 5.84 -0.24
CA LEU A 174 -26.73 5.52 0.41
C LEU A 174 -26.56 4.80 1.75
N ILE A 175 -25.60 3.88 1.85
CA ILE A 175 -25.33 3.13 3.09
C ILE A 175 -24.71 4.04 4.16
N THR A 176 -23.79 4.92 3.83
CA THR A 176 -23.21 5.87 4.80
C THR A 176 -24.22 6.90 5.30
N SER A 177 -25.23 7.24 4.50
CA SER A 177 -26.32 8.12 4.92
C SER A 177 -27.41 7.38 5.75
N ALA A 178 -27.56 6.07 5.57
CA ALA A 178 -28.58 5.26 6.26
C ALA A 178 -28.09 4.64 7.60
N PHE A 179 -26.77 4.57 7.83
CA PHE A 179 -26.19 3.91 9.03
C PHE A 179 -26.27 4.74 10.31
N SER A 180 -26.99 5.85 10.31
CA SER A 180 -27.20 6.69 11.49
C SER A 180 -28.19 6.14 12.52
N LYS A 181 -28.93 5.07 12.28
CA LYS A 181 -29.84 4.51 13.32
C LYS A 181 -30.22 3.04 13.07
N ARG A 182 -29.88 2.19 14.04
CA ARG A 182 -30.49 0.88 14.37
C ARG A 182 -30.43 -0.22 13.30
N PHE A 183 -29.50 -1.18 13.44
CA PHE A 183 -29.83 -2.57 13.10
C PHE A 183 -29.12 -3.60 14.00
N SER A 184 -29.87 -4.63 14.38
CA SER A 184 -29.57 -5.64 15.37
C SER A 184 -28.76 -6.84 14.80
N LYS A 185 -28.22 -7.66 15.70
CA LYS A 185 -27.26 -8.77 15.52
C LYS A 185 -27.55 -9.85 14.45
N SER A 186 -28.69 -9.86 13.78
CA SER A 186 -29.05 -10.85 12.74
C SER A 186 -28.75 -10.41 11.31
N ALA A 187 -28.39 -9.14 11.09
CA ALA A 187 -28.16 -8.58 9.76
C ALA A 187 -26.78 -8.95 9.16
N GLY A 188 -25.79 -9.33 9.97
CA GLY A 188 -24.41 -9.54 9.52
C GLY A 188 -24.28 -10.64 8.46
N LYS A 189 -24.92 -11.79 8.64
CA LYS A 189 -24.83 -12.91 7.68
C LYS A 189 -25.52 -12.64 6.34
N ALA A 190 -26.63 -11.90 6.37
CA ALA A 190 -27.34 -11.51 5.16
C ALA A 190 -26.60 -10.38 4.42
N GLU A 191 -25.94 -9.49 5.16
CA GLU A 191 -25.09 -8.43 4.61
C GLU A 191 -23.81 -8.99 3.96
N ASP A 192 -23.15 -9.97 4.56
CA ASP A 192 -21.99 -10.66 4.00
C ASP A 192 -22.36 -11.45 2.74
N PHE A 193 -23.53 -12.08 2.71
CA PHE A 193 -24.04 -12.79 1.53
C PHE A 193 -24.38 -11.82 0.38
N LEU A 194 -25.07 -10.71 0.68
CA LEU A 194 -25.40 -9.69 -0.30
C LEU A 194 -24.13 -8.99 -0.83
N ARG A 195 -23.15 -8.71 0.02
CA ARG A 195 -21.84 -8.17 -0.39
C ARG A 195 -21.09 -9.14 -1.29
N SER A 196 -21.01 -10.41 -0.96
CA SER A 196 -20.32 -11.41 -1.80
C SER A 196 -21.04 -11.62 -3.15
N ALA A 197 -22.37 -11.53 -3.18
CA ALA A 197 -23.15 -11.61 -4.41
C ALA A 197 -23.00 -10.36 -5.30
N VAL A 198 -22.84 -9.18 -4.69
CA VAL A 198 -22.71 -7.90 -5.42
C VAL A 198 -21.26 -7.67 -5.87
N THR A 199 -20.27 -8.10 -5.11
CA THR A 199 -18.84 -7.97 -5.47
C THR A 199 -18.31 -9.10 -6.34
N GLY A 200 -19.13 -10.12 -6.67
CA GLY A 200 -18.77 -11.27 -7.49
C GLY A 200 -17.46 -11.88 -7.05
N GLY A 201 -17.48 -12.80 -6.10
CA GLY A 201 -16.37 -13.51 -5.45
C GLY A 201 -14.97 -13.19 -5.95
N THR A 202 -14.26 -12.28 -5.31
CA THR A 202 -12.89 -11.96 -5.70
C THR A 202 -11.94 -13.11 -5.38
N LEU A 203 -10.80 -13.17 -6.07
CA LEU A 203 -9.71 -14.08 -5.72
C LEU A 203 -9.33 -13.97 -4.22
N PHE A 204 -9.36 -12.76 -3.68
CA PHE A 204 -9.05 -12.49 -2.28
C PHE A 204 -10.07 -13.13 -1.33
N ASN A 205 -11.36 -13.08 -1.68
CA ASN A 205 -12.41 -13.78 -0.92
C ASN A 205 -12.21 -15.30 -0.96
N SER A 206 -11.83 -15.85 -2.12
CA SER A 206 -11.54 -17.27 -2.26
C SER A 206 -10.33 -17.72 -1.42
N LEU A 207 -9.39 -16.81 -1.18
CA LEU A 207 -8.24 -17.02 -0.29
C LEU A 207 -8.58 -16.71 1.19
N GLY A 208 -9.83 -16.47 1.55
CA GLY A 208 -10.27 -16.23 2.94
C GLY A 208 -10.12 -14.80 3.44
N PHE A 209 -9.86 -13.82 2.57
CA PHE A 209 -9.80 -12.41 2.94
C PHE A 209 -11.18 -11.77 2.88
N TYR A 210 -11.49 -10.92 3.86
CA TYR A 210 -12.56 -9.94 3.69
C TYR A 210 -12.04 -8.83 2.77
N TYR A 211 -12.64 -8.71 1.58
CA TYR A 211 -12.20 -7.73 0.59
C TYR A 211 -13.08 -6.47 0.63
N ALA A 212 -12.43 -5.30 0.69
CA ALA A 212 -13.06 -3.99 0.63
C ALA A 212 -12.38 -3.12 -0.44
N GLY A 213 -13.14 -2.53 -1.32
CA GLY A 213 -12.62 -1.63 -2.35
C GLY A 213 -13.12 -1.98 -3.76
N PRO A 214 -12.58 -1.32 -4.79
CA PRO A 214 -11.53 -0.32 -4.74
C PRO A 214 -11.98 1.05 -4.20
N ILE A 215 -11.05 1.77 -3.54
CA ILE A 215 -11.29 3.04 -2.87
C ILE A 215 -10.29 4.06 -3.41
N ASP A 216 -10.69 5.32 -3.56
CA ASP A 216 -9.78 6.39 -3.91
C ASP A 216 -8.82 6.68 -2.75
N GLY A 217 -7.52 6.42 -2.95
CA GLY A 217 -6.47 6.62 -1.96
C GLY A 217 -6.08 8.08 -1.72
N HIS A 218 -6.56 8.99 -2.57
CA HIS A 218 -6.37 10.43 -2.42
C HIS A 218 -7.56 11.12 -1.75
N ASP A 219 -8.69 10.40 -1.55
CA ASP A 219 -9.85 10.92 -0.82
C ASP A 219 -9.84 10.48 0.64
N LEU A 220 -9.32 11.33 1.52
CA LEU A 220 -9.28 11.09 2.96
C LEU A 220 -10.67 10.93 3.59
N THR A 221 -11.72 11.49 2.98
CA THR A 221 -13.08 11.42 3.51
C THR A 221 -13.66 10.01 3.37
N SER A 222 -13.22 9.26 2.38
CA SER A 222 -13.55 7.85 2.17
C SER A 222 -12.55 6.92 2.85
N LEU A 223 -11.25 7.25 2.77
CA LEU A 223 -10.17 6.37 3.22
C LEU A 223 -10.13 6.20 4.75
N VAL A 224 -10.22 7.31 5.50
CA VAL A 224 -10.13 7.27 6.97
C VAL A 224 -11.24 6.45 7.62
N PRO A 225 -12.53 6.60 7.26
CA PRO A 225 -13.58 5.76 7.82
C PRO A 225 -13.38 4.26 7.56
N ILE A 226 -12.91 3.89 6.37
CA ILE A 226 -12.69 2.49 6.02
C ILE A 226 -11.55 1.89 6.83
N LEU A 227 -10.44 2.62 6.98
CA LEU A 227 -9.33 2.20 7.83
C LEU A 227 -9.75 2.04 9.29
N LYS A 228 -10.57 2.96 9.84
CA LYS A 228 -11.14 2.84 11.19
C LYS A 228 -12.02 1.60 11.31
N ASN A 229 -12.91 1.37 10.34
CA ASN A 229 -13.76 0.19 10.33
C ASN A 229 -12.95 -1.11 10.29
N ALA A 230 -11.87 -1.17 9.52
CA ALA A 230 -11.00 -2.33 9.46
C ALA A 230 -10.23 -2.54 10.78
N ARG A 231 -9.73 -1.46 11.39
CA ARG A 231 -9.06 -1.49 12.70
C ARG A 231 -9.99 -2.05 13.78
N ASP A 232 -11.20 -1.53 13.85
CA ASP A 232 -12.18 -1.84 14.89
C ASP A 232 -13.03 -3.09 14.56
N SER A 233 -12.82 -3.70 13.40
CA SER A 233 -13.54 -4.87 12.94
C SER A 233 -13.39 -6.05 13.89
N LYS A 234 -14.49 -6.73 14.15
CA LYS A 234 -14.55 -8.02 14.86
C LYS A 234 -14.44 -9.21 13.92
N HIS A 235 -14.12 -8.97 12.64
CA HIS A 235 -13.94 -10.04 11.67
C HIS A 235 -12.77 -10.93 12.07
N GLU A 236 -13.03 -12.23 12.11
CA GLU A 236 -12.02 -13.26 12.35
C GLU A 236 -11.36 -13.58 10.99
N GLY A 237 -10.14 -13.12 10.80
CA GLY A 237 -9.38 -13.36 9.58
C GLY A 237 -8.78 -12.09 8.97
N PRO A 238 -8.05 -12.26 7.85
CA PRO A 238 -7.38 -11.16 7.20
C PRO A 238 -8.36 -10.26 6.42
N ILE A 239 -8.06 -8.97 6.39
CA ILE A 239 -8.82 -7.95 5.66
C ILE A 239 -7.93 -7.40 4.54
N MET A 240 -8.45 -7.36 3.30
CA MET A 240 -7.81 -6.72 2.16
C MET A 240 -8.54 -5.43 1.82
N ILE A 241 -7.87 -4.30 1.91
CA ILE A 241 -8.37 -3.00 1.46
C ILE A 241 -7.67 -2.63 0.17
N HIS A 242 -8.42 -2.56 -0.92
CA HIS A 242 -7.90 -2.20 -2.23
C HIS A 242 -8.02 -0.68 -2.43
N VAL A 243 -6.87 -0.01 -2.53
CA VAL A 243 -6.76 1.44 -2.61
C VAL A 243 -6.16 1.82 -3.96
N LYS A 244 -6.84 2.66 -4.71
CA LYS A 244 -6.34 3.21 -5.97
C LYS A 244 -5.61 4.52 -5.71
N THR A 245 -4.36 4.61 -6.18
CA THR A 245 -3.54 5.81 -6.07
C THR A 245 -2.95 6.20 -7.42
N GLN A 246 -2.37 7.39 -7.49
CA GLN A 246 -1.68 7.88 -8.68
C GLN A 246 -0.21 8.15 -8.33
N LYS A 247 0.70 7.42 -8.96
CA LYS A 247 2.13 7.63 -8.80
C LYS A 247 2.52 9.04 -9.27
N GLY A 248 3.36 9.74 -8.50
CA GLY A 248 3.79 11.11 -8.83
C GLY A 248 2.77 12.20 -8.53
N LYS A 249 1.65 11.89 -7.88
CA LYS A 249 0.55 12.82 -7.54
C LYS A 249 1.05 14.11 -6.92
N GLY A 250 0.55 15.25 -7.44
CA GLY A 250 0.88 16.58 -6.93
C GLY A 250 2.17 17.20 -7.49
N TYR A 251 2.91 16.48 -8.36
CA TYR A 251 4.06 17.01 -9.07
C TYR A 251 3.90 16.81 -10.58
N SER A 252 3.59 17.89 -11.30
CA SER A 252 3.15 17.85 -12.70
C SER A 252 4.16 17.16 -13.65
N TYR A 253 5.46 17.29 -13.40
CA TYR A 253 6.48 16.62 -14.19
C TYR A 253 6.50 15.11 -13.97
N ALA A 254 6.27 14.66 -12.72
CA ALA A 254 6.14 13.25 -12.43
C ALA A 254 4.85 12.65 -12.99
N GLU A 255 3.73 13.38 -12.90
CA GLU A 255 2.44 12.94 -13.44
C GLU A 255 2.47 12.74 -14.96
N LYS A 256 3.22 13.59 -15.67
CA LYS A 256 3.35 13.54 -17.15
C LYS A 256 4.44 12.59 -17.65
N ALA A 257 5.41 12.24 -16.82
CA ALA A 257 6.50 11.35 -17.21
C ALA A 257 6.01 9.91 -17.38
N ILE A 258 6.56 9.19 -18.37
CA ILE A 258 6.18 7.80 -18.68
C ILE A 258 6.43 6.88 -17.48
N ASP A 259 7.53 7.11 -16.74
CA ASP A 259 7.93 6.35 -15.57
C ASP A 259 7.35 6.92 -14.25
N HIS A 260 6.56 8.02 -14.35
CA HIS A 260 6.01 8.75 -13.19
C HIS A 260 7.06 9.01 -12.10
N TYR A 261 8.31 9.25 -12.48
CA TYR A 261 9.44 9.42 -11.57
C TYR A 261 9.58 8.26 -10.59
N HIS A 262 9.41 7.03 -11.07
CA HIS A 262 9.57 5.83 -10.25
C HIS A 262 10.93 5.81 -9.56
N GLY A 263 12.00 6.03 -10.30
CA GLY A 263 13.35 6.21 -9.78
C GLY A 263 14.04 7.32 -10.54
N VAL A 264 14.46 8.37 -9.82
CA VAL A 264 15.05 9.55 -10.42
C VAL A 264 16.50 9.76 -9.96
N ALA A 265 17.32 10.31 -10.86
CA ALA A 265 18.60 10.93 -10.52
C ALA A 265 18.36 12.29 -9.83
N LYS A 266 19.43 13.06 -9.60
CA LYS A 266 19.29 14.46 -9.22
C LYS A 266 18.56 15.23 -10.32
N PHE A 267 17.69 16.16 -9.93
CA PHE A 267 16.89 16.90 -10.89
C PHE A 267 16.56 18.31 -10.39
N ASN A 268 16.24 19.20 -11.31
CA ASN A 268 15.74 20.53 -10.98
C ASN A 268 14.23 20.46 -10.68
N VAL A 269 13.81 20.93 -9.50
CA VAL A 269 12.40 20.87 -9.06
C VAL A 269 11.49 21.76 -9.92
N GLU A 270 11.99 22.90 -10.41
CA GLU A 270 11.20 23.86 -11.19
C GLU A 270 11.00 23.43 -12.64
N THR A 271 11.98 22.74 -13.24
CA THR A 271 11.94 22.32 -14.66
C THR A 271 11.64 20.83 -14.83
N GLY A 272 11.81 20.01 -13.78
CA GLY A 272 11.71 18.56 -13.85
C GLY A 272 12.91 17.88 -14.54
N GLU A 273 13.89 18.63 -15.02
CA GLU A 273 15.03 18.07 -15.75
C GLU A 273 15.95 17.28 -14.86
N GLN A 274 16.20 16.02 -15.22
CA GLN A 274 17.12 15.14 -14.50
C GLN A 274 18.55 15.34 -14.99
N VAL A 275 19.49 15.36 -14.05
CA VAL A 275 20.93 15.40 -14.37
C VAL A 275 21.34 14.04 -14.97
N LYS A 276 21.71 14.02 -16.25
CA LYS A 276 22.25 12.82 -16.89
C LYS A 276 23.61 12.50 -16.28
N SER A 277 23.80 11.26 -15.81
CA SER A 277 25.11 10.80 -15.38
C SER A 277 26.06 10.77 -16.59
N GLY A 278 27.06 11.63 -16.60
CA GLY A 278 28.02 11.75 -17.69
C GLY A 278 29.10 10.65 -17.68
N SER A 279 28.75 9.38 -17.52
CA SER A 279 29.73 8.30 -17.71
C SER A 279 29.88 8.01 -19.20
N ASN A 280 31.08 8.26 -19.74
CA ASN A 280 31.46 7.87 -21.11
C ASN A 280 31.74 6.36 -21.22
N LEU A 281 31.69 5.62 -20.13
CA LEU A 281 31.90 4.17 -20.12
C LEU A 281 30.59 3.44 -20.44
N PRO A 282 30.62 2.41 -21.30
CA PRO A 282 29.44 1.60 -21.58
C PRO A 282 29.02 0.87 -20.31
N ALA A 283 27.68 0.80 -20.08
CA ALA A 283 27.14 0.00 -18.99
C ALA A 283 27.44 -1.50 -19.23
N TYR A 284 27.67 -2.26 -18.17
CA TYR A 284 27.93 -3.70 -18.26
C TYR A 284 26.89 -4.43 -19.12
N THR A 285 25.62 -4.09 -18.96
CA THR A 285 24.52 -4.64 -19.77
C THR A 285 24.66 -4.36 -21.27
N LYS A 286 25.29 -3.23 -21.67
CA LYS A 286 25.55 -2.93 -23.09
C LYS A 286 26.76 -3.65 -23.64
N VAL A 287 27.64 -4.13 -22.77
CA VAL A 287 28.85 -4.91 -23.17
C VAL A 287 28.48 -6.39 -23.33
N PHE A 288 27.50 -6.89 -22.57
CA PHE A 288 27.09 -8.30 -22.59
C PHE A 288 25.84 -8.56 -23.45
N ALA A 289 25.10 -7.55 -23.89
CA ALA A 289 23.98 -7.69 -24.82
C ALA A 289 24.42 -7.68 -26.26
#